data_679a3a8129db5bb652f09323b58a694f
#
_entry.id   679a3a8129db5bb652f09323b58a694f
#
_cell.length_a   1.000
_cell.length_b   1.000
_cell.length_c   1.000
_cell.angle_alpha   90.00
_cell.angle_beta   90.00
_cell.angle_gamma   90.00
#
_symmetry.space_group_name_H-M   'P 1'
#
loop_
_entity.id
_entity.type
_entity.pdbx_description
1 polymer ?
#
loop_
_entity_poly.entity_id
_entity_poly.type
_entity_poly.pdbx_seq_one_letter_code
_entity_poly.pdbx_strand_id
1 'polypeptide(L)'
;MPSSLQLHRINPTTATLAVKQPQLSQATTWFSPVSTSVPDNVLHHHTHVVGPNQCCSAVLQSISAPIDTVWSLVRRFDNPQAYKHFLKSCHVIVGDGDVGTLREVRVVSGLPAGSSTERLEILDDEKHVLSFSVVGGDHRLNNYRSVTTLHRAAEEGSTVVVESYVVDVPQGNTKEETCVFVDTIVRCNLQSLAQIAQNLAKTSKNHDEDPQLKIHRLVDFVDCKVGSCKCLNVLLWYIMVCCVFCITTNHFVTITYILLNIFKVLTVKDIFLSS
;
A
#
# COMPACT_ATOMS: atom_id res chain seq x y z
N MET A 1 -21.41 51.62 82.68
CA MET A 1 -20.66 52.34 81.67
C MET A 1 -20.54 51.44 80.47
N PRO A 2 -21.13 51.76 79.32
CA PRO A 2 -21.11 50.85 78.16
C PRO A 2 -19.87 51.14 77.34
N SER A 3 -19.20 50.05 76.93
CA SER A 3 -18.04 50.05 76.02
C SER A 3 -18.52 50.25 74.58
N SER A 4 -17.91 51.23 73.96
CA SER A 4 -18.16 51.51 72.55
C SER A 4 -17.59 50.44 71.60
N LEU A 5 -18.40 49.82 70.78
CA LEU A 5 -18.01 48.95 69.69
C LEU A 5 -17.59 49.80 68.47
N GLN A 6 -16.29 49.77 68.17
CA GLN A 6 -15.78 50.30 66.89
C GLN A 6 -16.07 49.34 65.73
N LEU A 7 -16.90 49.79 64.81
CA LEU A 7 -17.09 49.08 63.53
C LEU A 7 -15.91 49.34 62.60
N HIS A 8 -15.14 48.30 62.33
CA HIS A 8 -14.14 48.33 61.28
C HIS A 8 -14.83 48.16 59.90
N ARG A 9 -14.66 49.14 59.08
CA ARG A 9 -15.14 49.20 57.69
C ARG A 9 -14.29 48.25 56.85
N ILE A 10 -14.84 47.13 56.39
CA ILE A 10 -14.21 46.23 55.46
C ILE A 10 -14.41 46.81 54.05
N ASN A 11 -13.31 47.22 53.41
CA ASN A 11 -13.33 47.58 52.00
C ASN A 11 -13.53 46.32 51.15
N PRO A 12 -14.48 46.28 50.17
CA PRO A 12 -14.58 45.16 49.23
C PRO A 12 -13.39 45.23 48.26
N THR A 13 -12.42 44.38 48.43
CA THR A 13 -11.41 44.11 47.39
C THR A 13 -12.10 43.42 46.25
N THR A 14 -12.35 44.16 45.16
CA THR A 14 -12.85 43.60 43.90
C THR A 14 -11.78 42.68 43.32
N ALA A 15 -11.87 41.40 43.65
CA ALA A 15 -11.08 40.37 42.96
C ALA A 15 -11.64 40.24 41.53
N THR A 16 -11.01 40.89 40.60
CA THR A 16 -11.25 40.67 39.16
C THR A 16 -10.75 39.27 38.87
N LEU A 17 -11.65 38.29 38.83
CA LEU A 17 -11.40 36.99 38.26
C LEU A 17 -11.11 37.20 36.79
N ALA A 18 -9.81 37.17 36.45
CA ALA A 18 -9.39 37.04 35.05
C ALA A 18 -9.91 35.72 34.55
N VAL A 19 -11.06 35.73 33.90
CA VAL A 19 -11.54 34.61 33.10
C VAL A 19 -10.48 34.41 31.99
N LYS A 20 -9.62 33.44 32.17
CA LYS A 20 -8.79 32.93 31.07
C LYS A 20 -9.73 32.48 29.96
N GLN A 21 -9.90 33.33 28.95
CA GLN A 21 -10.51 32.86 27.69
C GLN A 21 -9.73 31.62 27.23
N PRO A 22 -10.42 30.53 26.90
CA PRO A 22 -9.75 29.42 26.27
C PRO A 22 -9.12 29.98 25.00
N GLN A 23 -7.80 30.01 24.93
CA GLN A 23 -7.10 30.23 23.68
C GLN A 23 -7.60 29.15 22.74
N LEU A 24 -8.41 29.54 21.77
CA LEU A 24 -8.79 28.70 20.66
C LEU A 24 -7.47 28.40 19.95
N SER A 25 -6.90 27.24 20.24
CA SER A 25 -5.66 26.77 19.62
C SER A 25 -5.94 26.73 18.13
N GLN A 26 -5.31 27.64 17.39
CA GLN A 26 -5.51 27.79 15.96
C GLN A 26 -5.10 26.52 15.29
N ALA A 27 -6.02 25.89 14.57
CA ALA A 27 -5.71 24.78 13.68
C ALA A 27 -4.71 25.29 12.64
N THR A 28 -3.59 24.58 12.51
CA THR A 28 -2.55 24.91 11.54
C THR A 28 -2.83 24.17 10.25
N THR A 29 -2.83 24.86 9.13
CA THR A 29 -2.90 24.21 7.82
C THR A 29 -1.53 23.62 7.51
N TRP A 30 -1.48 22.30 7.39
CA TRP A 30 -0.28 21.58 7.00
C TRP A 30 -0.28 21.34 5.49
N PHE A 31 0.82 21.71 4.84
CA PHE A 31 1.06 21.43 3.43
C PHE A 31 2.06 20.31 3.30
N SER A 32 1.76 19.35 2.42
CA SER A 32 2.67 18.24 2.17
C SER A 32 4.01 18.74 1.61
N PRO A 33 5.16 18.30 2.19
CA PRO A 33 6.47 18.60 1.63
C PRO A 33 6.71 17.99 0.24
N VAL A 34 5.82 17.09 -0.21
CA VAL A 34 5.85 16.44 -1.53
C VAL A 34 5.12 17.23 -2.62
N SER A 35 4.81 18.50 -2.39
CA SER A 35 4.07 19.36 -3.33
C SER A 35 4.68 19.42 -4.74
N THR A 36 5.99 19.23 -4.88
CA THR A 36 6.67 19.19 -6.19
C THR A 36 6.43 17.89 -6.98
N SER A 37 5.92 16.84 -6.33
CA SER A 37 5.67 15.54 -6.93
C SER A 37 4.19 15.25 -7.14
N VAL A 38 3.31 16.16 -6.68
CA VAL A 38 1.84 16.03 -6.74
C VAL A 38 1.30 17.08 -7.69
N PRO A 39 0.46 16.71 -8.68
CA PRO A 39 -0.20 17.67 -9.54
C PRO A 39 -1.13 18.62 -8.76
N ASP A 40 -1.21 19.89 -9.18
CA ASP A 40 -1.94 20.95 -8.48
C ASP A 40 -3.43 20.61 -8.29
N ASN A 41 -4.03 19.91 -9.25
CA ASN A 41 -5.45 19.53 -9.22
C ASN A 41 -5.82 18.52 -8.11
N VAL A 42 -4.84 17.84 -7.51
CA VAL A 42 -5.04 16.88 -6.41
C VAL A 42 -4.27 17.25 -5.14
N LEU A 43 -3.40 18.26 -5.21
CA LEU A 43 -2.60 18.73 -4.07
C LEU A 43 -3.45 19.11 -2.86
N HIS A 44 -4.66 19.65 -3.09
CA HIS A 44 -5.59 20.01 -2.03
C HIS A 44 -6.02 18.82 -1.16
N HIS A 45 -6.00 17.59 -1.68
CA HIS A 45 -6.29 16.39 -0.90
C HIS A 45 -5.21 16.10 0.15
N HIS A 46 -3.97 16.54 -0.08
CA HIS A 46 -2.85 16.38 0.85
C HIS A 46 -2.66 17.60 1.76
N THR A 47 -3.64 18.51 1.81
CA THR A 47 -3.67 19.64 2.73
C THR A 47 -4.56 19.30 3.90
N HIS A 48 -4.00 19.25 5.11
CA HIS A 48 -4.72 18.85 6.30
C HIS A 48 -4.85 19.99 7.30
N VAL A 49 -6.01 20.10 7.93
CA VAL A 49 -6.20 20.94 9.13
C VAL A 49 -5.77 20.11 10.34
N VAL A 50 -4.73 20.56 11.00
CA VAL A 50 -4.08 19.84 12.11
C VAL A 50 -4.38 20.51 13.42
N GLY A 51 -5.03 19.81 14.33
CA GLY A 51 -5.32 20.26 15.68
C GLY A 51 -4.07 20.29 16.58
N PRO A 52 -4.16 20.92 17.74
CA PRO A 52 -3.03 21.10 18.66
C PRO A 52 -2.42 19.77 19.13
N ASN A 53 -3.26 18.75 19.32
CA ASN A 53 -2.86 17.41 19.77
C ASN A 53 -2.81 16.40 18.60
N GLN A 54 -2.68 16.88 17.38
CA GLN A 54 -2.56 16.06 16.19
C GLN A 54 -1.18 16.23 15.55
N CYS A 55 -0.78 15.23 14.82
CA CYS A 55 0.35 15.29 13.90
C CYS A 55 -0.09 14.84 12.51
N CYS A 56 0.65 15.22 11.50
CA CYS A 56 0.46 14.76 10.14
C CYS A 56 1.79 14.61 9.42
N SER A 57 1.80 13.75 8.41
CA SER A 57 2.96 13.50 7.56
C SER A 57 2.51 13.00 6.20
N ALA A 58 3.47 12.86 5.28
CA ALA A 58 3.26 12.24 3.99
C ALA A 58 4.45 11.36 3.61
N VAL A 59 4.13 10.24 2.98
CA VAL A 59 5.10 9.28 2.46
C VAL A 59 4.91 9.17 0.96
N LEU A 60 6.02 9.13 0.23
CA LEU A 60 6.06 9.00 -1.23
C LEU A 60 6.76 7.69 -1.60
N GLN A 61 6.24 6.99 -2.62
CA GLN A 61 6.81 5.78 -3.17
C GLN A 61 6.73 5.81 -4.69
N SER A 62 7.88 5.66 -5.35
CA SER A 62 7.94 5.40 -6.79
C SER A 62 7.81 3.91 -7.06
N ILE A 63 7.03 3.55 -8.06
CA ILE A 63 6.71 2.16 -8.43
C ILE A 63 6.89 2.00 -9.93
N SER A 64 7.77 1.08 -10.36
CA SER A 64 8.00 0.77 -11.78
C SER A 64 6.90 -0.17 -12.30
N ALA A 65 5.67 0.35 -12.31
CA ALA A 65 4.47 -0.30 -12.85
C ALA A 65 3.48 0.76 -13.35
N PRO A 66 2.66 0.44 -14.37
CA PRO A 66 1.63 1.34 -14.89
C PRO A 66 0.62 1.75 -13.80
N ILE A 67 0.11 2.98 -13.89
CA ILE A 67 -0.81 3.53 -12.90
C ILE A 67 -2.07 2.68 -12.72
N ASP A 68 -2.61 2.14 -13.80
CA ASP A 68 -3.80 1.28 -13.78
C ASP A 68 -3.54 -0.01 -12.98
N THR A 69 -2.33 -0.58 -13.10
CA THR A 69 -1.92 -1.76 -12.33
C THR A 69 -1.84 -1.44 -10.85
N VAL A 70 -1.23 -0.31 -10.46
CA VAL A 70 -1.12 0.12 -9.07
C VAL A 70 -2.50 0.46 -8.50
N TRP A 71 -3.31 1.19 -9.28
CA TRP A 71 -4.66 1.59 -8.87
C TRP A 71 -5.58 0.39 -8.67
N SER A 72 -5.49 -0.64 -9.50
CA SER A 72 -6.28 -1.87 -9.35
C SER A 72 -6.11 -2.54 -7.98
N LEU A 73 -4.97 -2.33 -7.31
CA LEU A 73 -4.69 -2.81 -5.95
C LEU A 73 -5.20 -1.82 -4.89
N VAL A 74 -4.89 -0.52 -5.06
CA VAL A 74 -5.18 0.53 -4.07
C VAL A 74 -6.67 0.77 -3.92
N ARG A 75 -7.43 0.80 -5.03
CA ARG A 75 -8.87 1.07 -5.03
C ARG A 75 -9.72 0.02 -4.30
N ARG A 76 -9.16 -1.17 -4.04
CA ARG A 76 -9.85 -2.28 -3.37
C ARG A 76 -9.96 -2.03 -1.87
N PHE A 77 -10.91 -1.17 -1.50
CA PHE A 77 -11.20 -0.89 -0.08
C PHE A 77 -11.61 -2.15 0.69
N ASP A 78 -12.23 -3.11 0.02
CA ASP A 78 -12.65 -4.40 0.55
C ASP A 78 -11.50 -5.41 0.76
N ASN A 79 -10.33 -5.17 0.15
CA ASN A 79 -9.20 -6.11 0.17
C ASN A 79 -7.83 -5.44 0.46
N PRO A 80 -7.68 -4.67 1.55
CA PRO A 80 -6.43 -3.97 1.87
C PRO A 80 -5.28 -4.94 2.19
N GLN A 81 -5.57 -6.14 2.68
CA GLN A 81 -4.57 -7.16 3.00
C GLN A 81 -3.83 -7.68 1.76
N ALA A 82 -4.29 -7.36 0.56
CA ALA A 82 -3.56 -7.68 -0.67
C ALA A 82 -2.14 -7.09 -0.66
N TYR A 83 -1.92 -5.92 -0.02
CA TYR A 83 -0.60 -5.30 0.11
C TYR A 83 -0.28 -4.77 1.52
N LYS A 84 -1.26 -4.66 2.43
CA LYS A 84 -1.04 -4.27 3.84
C LYS A 84 -0.87 -5.51 4.70
N HIS A 85 0.31 -6.10 4.68
CA HIS A 85 0.59 -7.44 5.25
C HIS A 85 0.44 -7.52 6.78
N PHE A 86 0.36 -6.40 7.50
CA PHE A 86 0.04 -6.40 8.92
C PHE A 86 -1.46 -6.65 9.20
N LEU A 87 -2.31 -6.63 8.16
CA LEU A 87 -3.72 -6.97 8.27
C LEU A 87 -3.93 -8.47 8.08
N LYS A 88 -4.61 -9.08 9.05
CA LYS A 88 -4.97 -10.49 9.01
C LYS A 88 -6.23 -10.75 8.18
N SER A 89 -7.22 -9.87 8.30
CA SER A 89 -8.50 -9.98 7.57
C SER A 89 -9.16 -8.62 7.42
N CYS A 90 -10.07 -8.53 6.43
CA CYS A 90 -10.95 -7.39 6.20
C CYS A 90 -12.37 -7.91 5.96
N HIS A 91 -13.35 -7.27 6.57
CA HIS A 91 -14.77 -7.54 6.37
C HIS A 91 -15.51 -6.23 6.17
N VAL A 92 -16.22 -6.11 5.05
CA VAL A 92 -17.17 -5.02 4.83
C VAL A 92 -18.38 -5.29 5.75
N ILE A 93 -18.69 -4.35 6.64
CA ILE A 93 -19.79 -4.46 7.62
C ILE A 93 -21.03 -3.66 7.20
N VAL A 94 -20.82 -2.57 6.42
CA VAL A 94 -21.90 -1.74 5.86
C VAL A 94 -21.44 -1.21 4.52
N GLY A 95 -22.35 -1.18 3.54
CA GLY A 95 -22.08 -0.61 2.20
C GLY A 95 -21.69 -1.66 1.16
N ASP A 96 -21.43 -1.20 -0.03
CA ASP A 96 -21.22 -2.01 -1.26
C ASP A 96 -19.89 -1.72 -1.96
N GLY A 97 -19.03 -0.88 -1.35
CA GLY A 97 -17.76 -0.45 -1.91
C GLY A 97 -17.70 1.03 -2.29
N ASP A 98 -18.84 1.73 -2.28
CA ASP A 98 -18.92 3.17 -2.51
C ASP A 98 -18.54 3.98 -1.27
N VAL A 99 -18.42 5.30 -1.44
CA VAL A 99 -18.16 6.26 -0.35
C VAL A 99 -19.19 6.09 0.76
N GLY A 100 -18.72 6.03 2.00
CA GLY A 100 -19.52 5.73 3.19
C GLY A 100 -19.47 4.25 3.61
N THR A 101 -18.95 3.35 2.78
CA THR A 101 -18.72 1.94 3.14
C THR A 101 -17.87 1.83 4.39
N LEU A 102 -18.32 0.98 5.33
CA LEU A 102 -17.59 0.62 6.55
C LEU A 102 -16.98 -0.77 6.41
N ARG A 103 -15.72 -0.90 6.80
CA ARG A 103 -15.03 -2.19 6.93
C ARG A 103 -14.45 -2.34 8.34
N GLU A 104 -14.39 -3.57 8.83
CA GLU A 104 -13.58 -3.97 9.97
C GLU A 104 -12.32 -4.65 9.44
N VAL A 105 -11.16 -4.20 9.88
CA VAL A 105 -9.89 -4.89 9.63
C VAL A 105 -9.34 -5.42 10.95
N ARG A 106 -8.75 -6.62 10.91
CA ARG A 106 -8.06 -7.24 12.04
C ARG A 106 -6.57 -7.24 11.78
N VAL A 107 -5.83 -6.91 12.82
CA VAL A 107 -4.38 -6.80 12.77
C VAL A 107 -3.75 -8.14 13.17
N VAL A 108 -2.58 -8.45 12.62
CA VAL A 108 -1.80 -9.63 13.03
C VAL A 108 -1.37 -9.51 14.49
N SER A 109 -1.24 -10.63 15.18
CA SER A 109 -0.82 -10.66 16.60
C SER A 109 0.57 -10.06 16.80
N GLY A 110 0.77 -9.43 17.96
CA GLY A 110 2.06 -8.82 18.36
C GLY A 110 2.17 -7.32 18.06
N LEU A 111 1.16 -6.71 17.43
CA LEU A 111 1.07 -5.24 17.31
C LEU A 111 0.18 -4.66 18.42
N PRO A 112 0.37 -3.38 18.79
CA PRO A 112 -0.41 -2.71 19.83
C PRO A 112 -1.80 -2.27 19.33
N ALA A 113 -2.46 -3.13 18.55
CA ALA A 113 -3.79 -2.96 18.00
C ALA A 113 -4.41 -4.32 17.70
N GLY A 114 -5.69 -4.50 17.97
CA GLY A 114 -6.44 -5.72 17.64
C GLY A 114 -7.23 -5.57 16.35
N SER A 115 -7.92 -4.44 16.19
CA SER A 115 -8.78 -4.16 15.05
C SER A 115 -8.95 -2.65 14.82
N SER A 116 -9.38 -2.28 13.60
CA SER A 116 -9.94 -0.95 13.35
C SER A 116 -11.22 -1.06 12.51
N THR A 117 -12.15 -0.13 12.75
CA THR A 117 -13.31 0.11 11.90
C THR A 117 -13.01 1.35 11.06
N GLU A 118 -13.09 1.21 9.76
CA GLU A 118 -12.67 2.22 8.81
C GLU A 118 -13.81 2.58 7.86
N ARG A 119 -13.94 3.86 7.55
CA ARG A 119 -14.94 4.39 6.62
C ARG A 119 -14.28 4.93 5.37
N LEU A 120 -14.78 4.54 4.20
CA LEU A 120 -14.35 5.08 2.92
C LEU A 120 -14.90 6.50 2.76
N GLU A 121 -14.02 7.47 2.60
CA GLU A 121 -14.37 8.90 2.51
C GLU A 121 -14.33 9.42 1.07
N ILE A 122 -13.36 8.95 0.28
CA ILE A 122 -13.19 9.31 -1.13
C ILE A 122 -12.79 8.06 -1.90
N LEU A 123 -13.41 7.87 -3.07
CA LEU A 123 -12.98 6.94 -4.10
C LEU A 123 -13.22 7.62 -5.45
N ASP A 124 -12.17 8.12 -6.07
CA ASP A 124 -12.19 8.79 -7.36
C ASP A 124 -11.29 8.03 -8.34
N ASP A 125 -11.91 7.27 -9.23
CA ASP A 125 -11.22 6.44 -10.21
C ASP A 125 -10.55 7.25 -11.32
N GLU A 126 -11.08 8.45 -11.63
CA GLU A 126 -10.49 9.30 -12.68
C GLU A 126 -9.21 9.98 -12.19
N LYS A 127 -9.23 10.48 -10.96
CA LYS A 127 -8.09 11.17 -10.35
C LYS A 127 -7.17 10.24 -9.56
N HIS A 128 -7.55 8.96 -9.43
CA HIS A 128 -6.85 7.96 -8.62
C HIS A 128 -6.64 8.43 -7.17
N VAL A 129 -7.75 8.80 -6.51
CA VAL A 129 -7.76 9.28 -5.12
C VAL A 129 -8.58 8.32 -4.27
N LEU A 130 -7.97 7.81 -3.19
CA LEU A 130 -8.64 7.06 -2.15
C LEU A 130 -8.39 7.72 -0.79
N SER A 131 -9.45 7.90 0.00
CA SER A 131 -9.34 8.39 1.38
C SER A 131 -10.21 7.56 2.30
N PHE A 132 -9.72 7.30 3.52
CA PHE A 132 -10.50 6.66 4.57
C PHE A 132 -10.20 7.27 5.93
N SER A 133 -11.15 7.10 6.85
CA SER A 133 -11.03 7.47 8.27
C SER A 133 -11.18 6.25 9.15
N VAL A 134 -10.41 6.19 10.23
CA VAL A 134 -10.63 5.23 11.32
C VAL A 134 -11.71 5.80 12.24
N VAL A 135 -12.82 5.08 12.36
CA VAL A 135 -14.01 5.53 13.10
C VAL A 135 -14.27 4.69 14.35
N GLY A 136 -13.51 3.62 14.59
CA GLY A 136 -13.64 2.75 15.76
C GLY A 136 -12.64 1.61 15.74
N GLY A 137 -12.72 0.73 16.76
CA GLY A 137 -11.87 -0.45 16.91
C GLY A 137 -10.98 -0.39 18.17
N ASP A 138 -10.15 -1.43 18.32
CA ASP A 138 -9.16 -1.56 19.40
C ASP A 138 -7.78 -1.17 18.88
N HIS A 139 -7.47 0.13 18.93
CA HIS A 139 -6.22 0.71 18.43
C HIS A 139 -5.87 2.01 19.15
N ARG A 140 -4.64 2.53 18.93
CA ARG A 140 -4.15 3.78 19.50
C ARG A 140 -4.17 4.96 18.51
N LEU A 141 -4.55 4.77 17.25
CA LEU A 141 -4.55 5.80 16.21
C LEU A 141 -5.92 6.47 16.10
N ASN A 142 -6.30 7.24 17.13
CA ASN A 142 -7.58 7.95 17.16
C ASN A 142 -7.62 9.05 16.09
N ASN A 143 -8.82 9.25 15.51
CA ASN A 143 -9.08 10.26 14.48
C ASN A 143 -8.11 10.17 13.27
N TYR A 144 -7.57 8.98 13.00
CA TYR A 144 -6.72 8.76 11.83
C TYR A 144 -7.53 8.95 10.56
N ARG A 145 -7.01 9.77 9.67
CA ARG A 145 -7.51 9.95 8.31
C ARG A 145 -6.33 9.93 7.36
N SER A 146 -6.47 9.20 6.26
CA SER A 146 -5.45 9.19 5.22
C SER A 146 -6.03 9.48 3.85
N VAL A 147 -5.19 10.01 2.98
CA VAL A 147 -5.45 10.19 1.56
C VAL A 147 -4.29 9.60 0.78
N THR A 148 -4.63 8.75 -0.17
CA THR A 148 -3.68 8.17 -1.12
C THR A 148 -4.02 8.67 -2.52
N THR A 149 -3.02 9.20 -3.23
CA THR A 149 -3.15 9.60 -4.63
C THR A 149 -2.06 8.95 -5.49
N LEU A 150 -2.41 8.65 -6.75
CA LEU A 150 -1.48 8.07 -7.70
C LEU A 150 -1.27 9.02 -8.89
N HIS A 151 -0.02 9.13 -9.33
CA HIS A 151 0.37 10.02 -10.44
C HIS A 151 1.33 9.30 -11.37
N ARG A 152 1.26 9.63 -12.66
CA ARG A 152 2.27 9.16 -13.61
C ARG A 152 3.62 9.77 -13.27
N ALA A 153 4.65 8.95 -13.17
CA ALA A 153 6.01 9.43 -12.98
C ALA A 153 6.56 10.04 -14.29
N ALA A 154 7.66 10.79 -14.20
CA ALA A 154 8.37 11.25 -15.38
C ALA A 154 8.95 10.09 -16.22
N GLU A 155 9.30 8.99 -15.56
CA GLU A 155 9.69 7.74 -16.20
C GLU A 155 8.46 7.01 -16.74
N GLU A 156 8.48 6.70 -18.04
CA GLU A 156 7.38 6.04 -18.72
C GLU A 156 7.07 4.66 -18.09
N GLY A 157 5.79 4.37 -17.89
CA GLY A 157 5.36 3.11 -17.28
C GLY A 157 5.57 3.02 -15.78
N SER A 158 5.92 4.13 -15.12
CA SER A 158 6.11 4.23 -13.67
C SER A 158 5.06 5.11 -13.02
N THR A 159 4.78 4.86 -11.74
CA THR A 159 3.77 5.54 -10.92
C THR A 159 4.40 6.10 -9.66
N VAL A 160 4.02 7.32 -9.29
CA VAL A 160 4.29 7.89 -7.97
C VAL A 160 3.03 7.74 -7.12
N VAL A 161 3.16 7.14 -5.95
CA VAL A 161 2.10 7.03 -4.94
C VAL A 161 2.45 7.96 -3.79
N VAL A 162 1.49 8.79 -3.39
CA VAL A 162 1.61 9.67 -2.23
C VAL A 162 0.50 9.29 -1.24
N GLU A 163 0.87 8.97 -0.01
CA GLU A 163 -0.08 8.80 1.09
C GLU A 163 0.24 9.82 2.18
N SER A 164 -0.73 10.70 2.47
CA SER A 164 -0.67 11.64 3.59
C SER A 164 -1.71 11.29 4.63
N TYR A 165 -1.45 11.65 5.88
CA TYR A 165 -2.37 11.37 6.97
C TYR A 165 -2.36 12.46 8.04
N VAL A 166 -3.41 12.49 8.86
CA VAL A 166 -3.50 13.22 10.11
C VAL A 166 -4.03 12.26 11.19
N VAL A 167 -3.50 12.37 12.41
CA VAL A 167 -3.84 11.48 13.51
C VAL A 167 -3.67 12.19 14.84
N ASP A 168 -4.44 11.81 15.87
CA ASP A 168 -4.22 12.26 17.24
C ASP A 168 -2.94 11.67 17.80
N VAL A 169 -2.22 12.48 18.57
CA VAL A 169 -1.05 12.03 19.31
C VAL A 169 -1.51 11.25 20.54
N PRO A 170 -1.20 9.95 20.67
CA PRO A 170 -1.58 9.16 21.82
C PRO A 170 -0.99 9.70 23.11
N GLN A 171 -1.72 9.56 24.22
CA GLN A 171 -1.22 9.98 25.52
C GLN A 171 0.13 9.32 25.83
N GLY A 172 1.09 10.14 26.25
CA GLY A 172 2.45 9.70 26.57
C GLY A 172 3.42 9.67 25.40
N ASN A 173 2.96 9.96 24.16
CA ASN A 173 3.81 10.10 23.00
C ASN A 173 4.02 11.56 22.60
N THR A 174 5.08 11.83 21.84
CA THR A 174 5.29 13.09 21.13
C THR A 174 4.70 13.03 19.71
N LYS A 175 4.61 14.19 19.05
CA LYS A 175 4.21 14.26 17.63
C LYS A 175 5.22 13.52 16.74
N GLU A 176 6.48 13.70 17.01
CA GLU A 176 7.59 13.10 16.27
C GLU A 176 7.56 11.57 16.38
N GLU A 177 7.41 11.03 17.59
CA GLU A 177 7.30 9.59 17.82
C GLU A 177 6.08 8.99 17.12
N THR A 178 4.95 9.70 17.15
CA THR A 178 3.72 9.29 16.49
C THR A 178 3.91 9.27 14.96
N CYS A 179 4.51 10.33 14.39
CA CYS A 179 4.82 10.37 12.96
C CYS A 179 5.79 9.25 12.55
N VAL A 180 6.87 9.04 13.29
CA VAL A 180 7.83 7.95 12.99
C VAL A 180 7.14 6.60 12.97
N PHE A 181 6.25 6.32 13.93
CA PHE A 181 5.51 5.08 14.01
C PHE A 181 4.58 4.90 12.79
N VAL A 182 3.76 5.92 12.48
CA VAL A 182 2.80 5.84 11.37
C VAL A 182 3.51 5.83 10.02
N ASP A 183 4.54 6.67 9.83
CA ASP A 183 5.36 6.68 8.61
C ASP A 183 5.98 5.31 8.34
N THR A 184 6.42 4.61 9.39
CA THR A 184 6.98 3.25 9.24
C THR A 184 5.94 2.28 8.70
N ILE A 185 4.70 2.31 9.22
CA ILE A 185 3.60 1.47 8.74
C ILE A 185 3.28 1.80 7.27
N VAL A 186 3.12 3.09 6.96
CA VAL A 186 2.79 3.54 5.60
C VAL A 186 3.90 3.15 4.61
N ARG A 187 5.18 3.35 4.97
CA ARG A 187 6.33 2.92 4.14
C ARG A 187 6.32 1.42 3.87
N CYS A 188 6.11 0.59 4.88
CA CYS A 188 6.02 -0.86 4.72
C CYS A 188 4.89 -1.24 3.76
N ASN A 189 3.73 -0.60 3.87
CA ASN A 189 2.59 -0.85 2.97
C ASN A 189 2.91 -0.46 1.53
N LEU A 190 3.47 0.75 1.32
CA LEU A 190 3.79 1.24 -0.02
C LEU A 190 4.93 0.45 -0.67
N GLN A 191 5.92 -0.03 0.10
CA GLN A 191 6.96 -0.93 -0.39
C GLN A 191 6.39 -2.28 -0.83
N SER A 192 5.47 -2.84 -0.04
CA SER A 192 4.76 -4.07 -0.40
C SER A 192 3.90 -3.89 -1.66
N LEU A 193 3.15 -2.77 -1.75
CA LEU A 193 2.39 -2.39 -2.93
C LEU A 193 3.30 -2.33 -4.17
N ALA A 194 4.50 -1.71 -4.04
CA ALA A 194 5.46 -1.61 -5.13
C ALA A 194 5.91 -2.99 -5.63
N GLN A 195 6.27 -3.90 -4.74
CA GLN A 195 6.68 -5.26 -5.11
C GLN A 195 5.56 -6.01 -5.84
N ILE A 196 4.34 -5.95 -5.34
CA ILE A 196 3.20 -6.66 -5.90
C ILE A 196 2.84 -6.09 -7.27
N ALA A 197 2.73 -4.76 -7.40
CA ALA A 197 2.40 -4.11 -8.66
C ALA A 197 3.44 -4.36 -9.74
N GLN A 198 4.74 -4.32 -9.40
CA GLN A 198 5.83 -4.63 -10.33
C GLN A 198 5.78 -6.08 -10.81
N ASN A 199 5.45 -7.03 -9.92
CA ASN A 199 5.31 -8.44 -10.30
C ASN A 199 4.11 -8.65 -11.24
N LEU A 200 2.97 -8.02 -10.96
CA LEU A 200 1.79 -8.05 -11.82
C LEU A 200 2.10 -7.47 -13.21
N ALA A 201 2.77 -6.31 -13.27
CA ALA A 201 3.14 -5.68 -14.53
C ALA A 201 4.10 -6.55 -15.37
N LYS A 202 5.04 -7.26 -14.73
CA LYS A 202 5.92 -8.22 -15.42
C LYS A 202 5.15 -9.41 -15.97
N THR A 203 4.21 -9.94 -15.20
CA THR A 203 3.40 -11.09 -15.61
C THR A 203 2.50 -10.73 -16.80
N SER A 204 1.90 -9.54 -16.80
CA SER A 204 1.08 -9.06 -17.93
C SER A 204 1.91 -8.91 -19.19
N LYS A 205 3.09 -8.29 -19.13
CA LYS A 205 4.01 -8.16 -20.28
C LYS A 205 4.39 -9.52 -20.87
N ASN A 206 4.63 -10.52 -20.02
CA ASN A 206 4.96 -11.87 -20.47
C ASN A 206 3.78 -12.60 -21.10
N HIS A 207 2.54 -12.17 -20.84
CA HIS A 207 1.34 -12.77 -21.44
C HIS A 207 1.02 -12.16 -22.80
N ASP A 208 1.37 -10.88 -23.00
CA ASP A 208 1.16 -10.13 -24.23
C ASP A 208 2.29 -10.34 -25.28
N GLU A 209 3.39 -11.02 -24.91
CA GLU A 209 4.40 -11.42 -25.89
C GLU A 209 3.80 -12.42 -26.88
N ASP A 210 3.86 -12.06 -28.19
CA ASP A 210 3.44 -12.90 -29.30
C ASP A 210 3.99 -14.32 -29.13
N PRO A 211 3.14 -15.36 -29.21
CA PRO A 211 3.57 -16.75 -29.15
C PRO A 211 4.70 -17.08 -30.15
N GLN A 212 4.74 -16.41 -31.30
CA GLN A 212 5.78 -16.54 -32.33
C GLN A 212 7.13 -16.00 -31.83
N LEU A 213 7.15 -14.90 -31.07
CA LEU A 213 8.39 -14.32 -30.51
C LEU A 213 8.96 -15.21 -29.40
N LYS A 214 8.09 -15.84 -28.59
CA LYS A 214 8.50 -16.85 -27.60
C LYS A 214 9.13 -18.09 -28.26
N ILE A 215 8.56 -18.55 -29.36
CA ILE A 215 9.09 -19.67 -30.13
C ILE A 215 10.45 -19.29 -30.74
N HIS A 216 10.58 -18.08 -31.30
CA HIS A 216 11.83 -17.61 -31.91
C HIS A 216 12.96 -17.54 -30.88
N ARG A 217 12.71 -16.98 -29.68
CA ARG A 217 13.71 -16.95 -28.59
C ARG A 217 14.09 -18.34 -28.08
N LEU A 218 13.12 -19.29 -28.03
CA LEU A 218 13.38 -20.68 -27.67
C LEU A 218 14.23 -21.37 -28.74
N VAL A 219 14.01 -21.12 -30.02
CA VAL A 219 14.80 -21.64 -31.13
C VAL A 219 16.22 -21.08 -31.08
N ASP A 220 16.40 -19.76 -30.90
CA ASP A 220 17.72 -19.12 -30.80
C ASP A 220 18.50 -19.62 -29.57
N PHE A 221 17.84 -19.88 -28.44
CA PHE A 221 18.47 -20.46 -27.24
C PHE A 221 18.92 -21.90 -27.46
N VAL A 222 18.13 -22.66 -28.22
CA VAL A 222 18.46 -24.06 -28.57
C VAL A 222 19.61 -24.11 -29.57
N ASP A 223 19.60 -23.26 -30.61
CA ASP A 223 20.67 -23.22 -31.61
C ASP A 223 22.02 -22.79 -31.02
N CYS A 224 22.02 -21.88 -30.04
CA CYS A 224 23.26 -21.43 -29.39
C CYS A 224 23.92 -22.52 -28.50
N LYS A 225 23.15 -23.50 -28.01
CA LYS A 225 23.68 -24.59 -27.12
C LYS A 225 23.94 -25.95 -27.80
N VAL A 226 23.44 -26.17 -29.01
CA VAL A 226 23.36 -27.52 -29.59
C VAL A 226 24.43 -27.81 -30.64
N GLY A 227 25.39 -26.92 -30.86
CA GLY A 227 26.43 -27.07 -31.90
C GLY A 227 27.31 -28.34 -31.88
N SER A 228 27.07 -29.37 -31.03
CA SER A 228 28.02 -30.49 -30.92
C SER A 228 27.46 -31.90 -30.68
N CYS A 229 26.15 -32.16 -30.65
CA CYS A 229 25.71 -33.55 -30.41
C CYS A 229 24.47 -33.96 -31.23
N LYS A 230 24.66 -34.88 -32.19
CA LYS A 230 23.60 -35.35 -33.11
C LYS A 230 22.42 -36.08 -32.43
N CYS A 231 22.63 -36.71 -31.30
CA CYS A 231 21.56 -37.42 -30.57
C CYS A 231 20.63 -36.47 -29.80
N LEU A 232 21.13 -35.31 -29.41
CA LEU A 232 20.36 -34.29 -28.69
C LEU A 232 19.36 -33.58 -29.61
N ASN A 233 19.70 -33.44 -30.90
CA ASN A 233 18.85 -32.77 -31.89
C ASN A 233 17.50 -33.51 -32.14
N VAL A 234 17.46 -34.81 -32.12
CA VAL A 234 16.22 -35.59 -32.29
C VAL A 234 15.33 -35.47 -31.06
N LEU A 235 15.90 -35.42 -29.85
CA LEU A 235 15.15 -35.26 -28.61
C LEU A 235 14.59 -33.86 -28.48
N LEU A 236 15.37 -32.84 -28.86
CA LEU A 236 14.96 -31.45 -28.87
C LEU A 236 13.90 -31.16 -29.92
N TRP A 237 13.99 -31.80 -31.10
CA TRP A 237 12.96 -31.71 -32.13
C TRP A 237 11.62 -32.30 -31.66
N TYR A 238 11.67 -33.43 -30.93
CA TYR A 238 10.48 -34.06 -30.36
C TYR A 238 9.86 -33.23 -29.25
N ILE A 239 10.67 -32.59 -28.39
CA ILE A 239 10.21 -31.64 -27.36
C ILE A 239 9.57 -30.41 -27.99
N MET A 240 10.18 -29.84 -29.04
CA MET A 240 9.63 -28.70 -29.77
C MET A 240 8.28 -29.01 -30.36
N VAL A 241 8.13 -30.15 -31.03
CA VAL A 241 6.84 -30.58 -31.65
C VAL A 241 5.78 -30.77 -30.53
N CYS A 242 6.13 -31.38 -29.41
CA CYS A 242 5.21 -31.54 -28.29
C CYS A 242 4.80 -30.19 -27.68
N CYS A 243 5.75 -29.25 -27.52
CA CYS A 243 5.45 -27.91 -27.00
C CYS A 243 4.54 -27.10 -27.93
N VAL A 244 4.78 -27.15 -29.26
CA VAL A 244 3.91 -26.47 -30.23
C VAL A 244 2.50 -27.07 -30.22
N PHE A 245 2.39 -28.40 -30.10
CA PHE A 245 1.07 -29.07 -30.06
C PHE A 245 0.32 -28.75 -28.74
N CYS A 246 1.02 -28.60 -27.62
CA CYS A 246 0.41 -28.26 -26.33
C CYS A 246 0.02 -26.78 -26.22
N ILE A 247 0.75 -25.86 -26.89
CA ILE A 247 0.38 -24.43 -26.95
C ILE A 247 -0.92 -24.23 -27.70
N THR A 248 -1.15 -25.02 -28.77
CA THR A 248 -2.39 -24.96 -29.54
C THR A 248 -3.61 -25.60 -28.85
N THR A 249 -3.39 -26.45 -27.82
CA THR A 249 -4.46 -27.19 -27.12
C THR A 249 -4.75 -26.69 -25.68
N ASN A 250 -4.10 -25.64 -25.24
CA ASN A 250 -4.33 -25.00 -23.93
C ASN A 250 -4.15 -25.90 -22.68
N HIS A 251 -3.34 -26.97 -22.75
CA HIS A 251 -3.05 -27.88 -21.64
C HIS A 251 -1.74 -27.55 -20.92
N PHE A 252 -1.71 -26.45 -20.16
CA PHE A 252 -0.51 -25.97 -19.45
C PHE A 252 0.02 -26.92 -18.35
N VAL A 253 -0.83 -27.69 -17.70
CA VAL A 253 -0.46 -28.57 -16.58
C VAL A 253 0.37 -29.78 -17.04
N THR A 254 0.13 -30.26 -18.26
CA THR A 254 0.82 -31.43 -18.81
C THR A 254 2.26 -31.11 -19.20
N ILE A 255 2.56 -29.88 -19.61
CA ILE A 255 3.91 -29.43 -20.03
C ILE A 255 4.87 -29.43 -18.85
N THR A 256 4.44 -28.93 -17.69
CA THR A 256 5.29 -28.86 -16.47
C THR A 256 5.66 -30.26 -15.99
N TYR A 257 4.73 -31.22 -16.10
CA TYR A 257 4.99 -32.60 -15.69
C TYR A 257 5.95 -33.34 -16.65
N ILE A 258 5.84 -33.10 -17.94
CA ILE A 258 6.72 -33.69 -18.96
C ILE A 258 8.13 -33.09 -18.85
N LEU A 259 8.27 -31.78 -18.68
CA LEU A 259 9.56 -31.11 -18.52
C LEU A 259 10.28 -31.55 -17.22
N LEU A 260 9.57 -31.72 -16.12
CA LEU A 260 10.13 -32.23 -14.85
C LEU A 260 10.62 -33.66 -14.97
N ASN A 261 9.93 -34.52 -15.72
CA ASN A 261 10.36 -35.90 -15.95
C ASN A 261 11.56 -36.00 -16.90
N ILE A 262 11.61 -35.14 -17.94
CA ILE A 262 12.77 -35.06 -18.84
C ILE A 262 14.01 -34.56 -18.10
N PHE A 263 13.86 -33.56 -17.23
CA PHE A 263 14.95 -33.03 -16.42
C PHE A 263 15.50 -34.09 -15.46
N LYS A 264 14.64 -34.94 -14.86
CA LYS A 264 15.06 -36.08 -14.03
C LYS A 264 15.83 -37.13 -14.81
N VAL A 265 15.44 -37.40 -16.06
CA VAL A 265 16.15 -38.39 -16.91
C VAL A 265 17.51 -37.86 -17.37
N LEU A 266 17.64 -36.57 -17.63
CA LEU A 266 18.90 -35.93 -18.03
C LEU A 266 19.90 -35.86 -16.87
N THR A 267 19.46 -35.51 -15.67
CA THR A 267 20.35 -35.48 -14.47
C THR A 267 20.81 -36.85 -14.02
N VAL A 268 20.03 -37.89 -14.25
CA VAL A 268 20.48 -39.28 -13.96
C VAL A 268 21.51 -39.79 -14.97
N LYS A 269 21.49 -39.34 -16.22
CA LYS A 269 22.47 -39.72 -17.24
C LYS A 269 23.86 -39.09 -17.02
N ASP A 270 23.91 -37.85 -16.54
CA ASP A 270 25.17 -37.16 -16.23
C ASP A 270 25.91 -37.81 -15.04
N ILE A 271 25.21 -38.51 -14.14
CA ILE A 271 25.79 -39.25 -13.03
C ILE A 271 26.39 -40.60 -13.50
N PHE A 272 25.86 -41.19 -14.59
CA PHE A 272 26.32 -42.48 -15.10
C PHE A 272 27.45 -42.39 -16.17
N LEU A 273 27.77 -41.19 -16.68
CA LEU A 273 28.82 -40.96 -17.66
C LEU A 273 30.10 -40.38 -17.06
N SER A 274 30.15 -40.17 -15.74
CA SER A 274 31.32 -39.68 -14.99
C SER A 274 31.89 -40.74 -14.02
N SER A 275 31.59 -42.01 -14.25
CA SER A 275 32.23 -43.14 -13.53
C SER A 275 32.99 -44.05 -14.49
#